data_57ed98839306319ee9b40a1c45c1f857
#
_entry.id   57ed98839306319ee9b40a1c45c1f857
#
_cell.length_a   1.000
_cell.length_b   1.000
_cell.length_c   1.000
_cell.angle_alpha   90.00
_cell.angle_beta   90.00
_cell.angle_gamma   90.00
#
_symmetry.space_group_name_H-M   'P 1'
#
loop_
_entity.id
_entity.type
_entity.pdbx_description
1 polymer ?
#
loop_
_entity_poly.entity_id
_entity_poly.type
_entity_poly.pdbx_seq_one_letter_code
_entity_poly.pdbx_strand_id
1 'polypeptide(L)'
;MTRVLPRFDCSAMYAALDSERQERGLGWYELADELWEQSAALNAERPEDHPLCGGAVPRFGERGDISCQYAMFMLRWMERAPEDFLAGEVVDVGATALPAAGPDRRLRWSLDELHAVLNERRAERGITWASLAKEIGCTPARLTNLRTARTADLDLAMRVAQWLGRPAAAFIHPAPW
;
A
#
# COMPACT_ATOMS: atom_id res chain seq x y z
N MET A 1 20.56 -9.70 -17.53
CA MET A 1 19.79 -10.43 -16.49
C MET A 1 18.66 -9.55 -15.98
N THR A 2 17.46 -10.09 -15.97
CA THR A 2 16.33 -9.38 -15.38
C THR A 2 16.46 -9.41 -13.85
N ARG A 3 16.39 -8.25 -13.23
CA ARG A 3 16.45 -8.14 -11.78
C ARG A 3 15.20 -8.76 -11.14
N VAL A 4 15.39 -9.55 -10.09
CA VAL A 4 14.29 -10.05 -9.28
C VAL A 4 13.85 -8.95 -8.34
N LEU A 5 12.59 -8.54 -8.44
CA LEU A 5 12.02 -7.52 -7.57
C LEU A 5 11.69 -8.10 -6.19
N PRO A 6 11.87 -7.31 -5.13
CA PRO A 6 11.49 -7.75 -3.79
C PRO A 6 9.97 -7.94 -3.70
N ARG A 7 9.56 -8.81 -2.79
CA ARG A 7 8.14 -9.10 -2.53
C ARG A 7 7.72 -8.48 -1.22
N PHE A 8 6.48 -8.05 -1.16
CA PHE A 8 5.90 -7.55 0.08
C PHE A 8 5.60 -8.72 1.04
N ASP A 9 6.13 -8.63 2.25
CA ASP A 9 5.98 -9.67 3.28
C ASP A 9 4.82 -9.32 4.22
N CYS A 10 3.64 -9.83 3.90
CA CYS A 10 2.45 -9.65 4.73
C CYS A 10 2.61 -10.24 6.13
N SER A 11 3.36 -11.34 6.28
CA SER A 11 3.61 -11.95 7.60
C SER A 11 4.44 -11.03 8.49
N ALA A 12 5.45 -10.37 7.92
CA ALA A 12 6.26 -9.39 8.66
C ALA A 12 5.43 -8.17 9.06
N MET A 13 4.59 -7.67 8.17
CA MET A 13 3.68 -6.56 8.50
C MET A 13 2.67 -6.96 9.57
N TYR A 14 2.09 -8.15 9.45
CA TYR A 14 1.17 -8.68 10.47
C TYR A 14 1.85 -8.76 11.84
N ALA A 15 3.06 -9.31 11.90
CA ALA A 15 3.80 -9.45 13.14
C ALA A 15 4.10 -8.08 13.78
N ALA A 16 4.47 -7.09 12.99
CA ALA A 16 4.70 -5.72 13.47
C ALA A 16 3.41 -5.08 14.01
N LEU A 17 2.30 -5.23 13.30
CA LEU A 17 1.00 -4.71 13.73
C LEU A 17 0.54 -5.38 15.03
N ASP A 18 0.64 -6.69 15.09
CA ASP A 18 0.23 -7.47 16.26
C ASP A 18 1.08 -7.14 17.50
N SER A 19 2.39 -7.00 17.32
CA SER A 19 3.32 -6.61 18.38
C SER A 19 2.97 -5.24 18.96
N GLU A 20 2.77 -4.24 18.11
CA GLU A 20 2.42 -2.89 18.56
C GLU A 20 1.04 -2.83 19.20
N ARG A 21 0.07 -3.59 18.66
CA ARG A 21 -1.25 -3.75 19.26
C ARG A 21 -1.16 -4.29 20.70
N GLN A 22 -0.38 -5.34 20.89
CA GLN A 22 -0.17 -5.96 22.21
C GLN A 22 0.54 -5.01 23.18
N GLU A 23 1.55 -4.32 22.73
CA GLU A 23 2.28 -3.30 23.55
C GLU A 23 1.34 -2.20 24.03
N ARG A 24 0.35 -1.81 23.24
CA ARG A 24 -0.66 -0.80 23.60
C ARG A 24 -1.84 -1.39 24.38
N GLY A 25 -1.88 -2.71 24.61
CA GLY A 25 -2.94 -3.38 25.34
C GLY A 25 -4.29 -3.42 24.61
N LEU A 26 -4.27 -3.40 23.28
CA LEU A 26 -5.49 -3.35 22.47
C LEU A 26 -5.94 -4.74 22.02
N GLY A 27 -7.25 -5.00 22.06
CA GLY A 27 -7.87 -6.09 21.31
C GLY A 27 -7.98 -5.72 19.82
N TRP A 28 -8.34 -6.69 18.97
CA TRP A 28 -8.49 -6.44 17.53
C TRP A 28 -9.62 -5.47 17.21
N TYR A 29 -10.71 -5.49 17.96
CA TYR A 29 -11.83 -4.55 17.80
C TYR A 29 -11.43 -3.12 18.18
N GLU A 30 -10.73 -2.98 19.29
CA GLU A 30 -10.20 -1.68 19.74
C GLU A 30 -9.18 -1.11 18.75
N LEU A 31 -8.30 -1.97 18.20
CA LEU A 31 -7.38 -1.57 17.13
C LEU A 31 -8.13 -1.08 15.89
N ALA A 32 -9.15 -1.82 15.46
CA ALA A 32 -9.96 -1.40 14.30
C ALA A 32 -10.59 -0.02 14.51
N ASP A 33 -11.09 0.24 15.72
CA ASP A 33 -11.63 1.55 16.09
C ASP A 33 -10.56 2.64 16.00
N GLU A 34 -9.36 2.41 16.53
CA GLU A 34 -8.25 3.37 16.44
C GLU A 34 -7.82 3.63 15.00
N LEU A 35 -7.73 2.57 14.18
CA LEU A 35 -7.42 2.70 12.75
C LEU A 35 -8.43 3.59 12.03
N TRP A 36 -9.71 3.41 12.34
CA TRP A 36 -10.79 4.20 11.75
C TRP A 36 -10.78 5.65 12.24
N GLU A 37 -10.63 5.84 13.55
CA GLU A 37 -10.67 7.15 14.21
C GLU A 37 -9.49 8.07 13.86
N GLN A 38 -8.45 7.56 13.22
CA GLN A 38 -7.41 8.43 12.65
C GLN A 38 -7.98 9.49 11.71
N SER A 39 -9.13 9.21 11.11
CA SER A 39 -9.83 10.11 10.19
C SER A 39 -11.22 10.51 10.73
N ALA A 40 -11.33 10.75 12.03
CA ALA A 40 -12.60 11.00 12.71
C ALA A 40 -13.42 12.14 12.10
N ALA A 41 -12.78 13.26 11.74
CA ALA A 41 -13.46 14.40 11.12
C ALA A 41 -14.01 14.04 9.73
N LEU A 42 -13.21 13.32 8.92
CA LEU A 42 -13.67 12.85 7.62
C LEU A 42 -14.81 11.83 7.74
N ASN A 43 -14.71 10.91 8.71
CA ASN A 43 -15.75 9.91 8.95
C ASN A 43 -17.10 10.57 9.28
N ALA A 44 -17.08 11.66 10.05
CA ALA A 44 -18.29 12.42 10.39
C ALA A 44 -18.94 13.09 9.16
N GLU A 45 -18.14 13.48 8.17
CA GLU A 45 -18.62 14.06 6.92
C GLU A 45 -19.09 13.00 5.91
N ARG A 46 -18.73 11.75 6.12
CA ARG A 46 -19.01 10.62 5.22
C ARG A 46 -19.71 9.47 5.94
N PRO A 47 -20.95 9.68 6.41
CA PRO A 47 -21.67 8.66 7.18
C PRO A 47 -22.01 7.39 6.38
N GLU A 48 -21.89 7.46 5.05
CA GLU A 48 -22.07 6.31 4.15
C GLU A 48 -20.87 5.34 4.17
N ASP A 49 -19.70 5.78 4.64
CA ASP A 49 -18.52 4.93 4.74
C ASP A 49 -18.65 3.98 5.94
N HIS A 50 -18.20 2.76 5.76
CA HIS A 50 -18.27 1.73 6.79
C HIS A 50 -16.98 1.63 7.60
N PRO A 51 -17.07 1.57 8.94
CA PRO A 51 -15.93 1.33 9.81
C PRO A 51 -15.22 0.01 9.48
N LEU A 52 -13.95 -0.07 9.86
CA LEU A 52 -13.20 -1.32 9.76
C LEU A 52 -13.75 -2.35 10.74
N CYS A 53 -13.86 -3.58 10.27
CA CYS A 53 -14.32 -4.70 11.12
C CYS A 53 -13.12 -5.30 11.86
N GLY A 54 -13.17 -5.31 13.19
CA GLY A 54 -12.11 -5.85 14.04
C GLY A 54 -11.76 -7.31 13.75
N GLY A 55 -12.77 -8.12 13.41
CA GLY A 55 -12.54 -9.52 13.03
C GLY A 55 -11.91 -9.70 11.65
N ALA A 56 -11.98 -8.70 10.79
CA ALA A 56 -11.40 -8.73 9.45
C ALA A 56 -9.95 -8.22 9.42
N VAL A 57 -9.57 -7.30 10.33
CA VAL A 57 -8.22 -6.69 10.35
C VAL A 57 -7.10 -7.74 10.35
N PRO A 58 -7.10 -8.78 11.19
CA PRO A 58 -5.99 -9.73 11.23
C PRO A 58 -5.93 -10.71 10.05
N ARG A 59 -6.95 -10.77 9.21
CA ARG A 59 -7.06 -11.81 8.17
C ARG A 59 -5.98 -11.73 7.09
N PHE A 60 -5.40 -10.56 6.84
CA PHE A 60 -4.33 -10.44 5.83
C PHE A 60 -3.10 -11.27 6.18
N GLY A 61 -2.84 -11.49 7.47
CA GLY A 61 -1.76 -12.37 7.93
C GLY A 61 -1.94 -13.83 7.52
N GLU A 62 -3.19 -14.29 7.50
CA GLU A 62 -3.54 -15.66 7.05
C GLU A 62 -3.59 -15.77 5.53
N ARG A 63 -4.19 -14.77 4.85
CA ARG A 63 -4.30 -14.77 3.39
C ARG A 63 -2.97 -14.56 2.68
N GLY A 64 -2.03 -13.83 3.30
CA GLY A 64 -0.76 -13.46 2.68
C GLY A 64 -0.87 -12.37 1.62
N ASP A 65 -1.99 -11.66 1.56
CA ASP A 65 -2.21 -10.49 0.70
C ASP A 65 -2.96 -9.38 1.44
N ILE A 66 -2.79 -8.15 0.98
CA ILE A 66 -3.49 -6.98 1.49
C ILE A 66 -3.62 -5.94 0.37
N SER A 67 -4.76 -5.27 0.31
CA SER A 67 -4.94 -4.18 -0.65
C SER A 67 -4.19 -2.91 -0.23
N CYS A 68 -3.78 -2.12 -1.22
CA CYS A 68 -3.13 -0.82 -1.01
C CYS A 68 -3.90 0.06 -0.03
N GLN A 69 -5.21 0.21 -0.23
CA GLN A 69 -6.01 1.13 0.57
C GLN A 69 -6.22 0.63 1.99
N TYR A 70 -6.39 -0.67 2.16
CA TYR A 70 -6.55 -1.26 3.48
C TYR A 70 -5.26 -1.15 4.31
N ALA A 71 -4.13 -1.39 3.69
CA ALA A 71 -2.81 -1.27 4.32
C ALA A 71 -2.52 0.15 4.82
N MET A 72 -3.07 1.17 4.17
CA MET A 72 -2.82 2.56 4.57
C MET A 72 -3.31 2.87 5.98
N PHE A 73 -4.41 2.30 6.41
CA PHE A 73 -4.89 2.47 7.79
C PHE A 73 -3.86 1.98 8.80
N MET A 74 -3.26 0.83 8.54
CA MET A 74 -2.32 0.17 9.44
C MET A 74 -0.93 0.82 9.41
N LEU A 75 -0.43 1.10 8.21
CA LEU A 75 0.89 1.73 8.05
C LEU A 75 0.93 3.14 8.64
N ARG A 76 -0.15 3.92 8.47
CA ARG A 76 -0.31 5.23 9.10
C ARG A 76 -0.29 5.11 10.62
N TRP A 77 -1.02 4.17 11.19
CA TRP A 77 -1.10 3.95 12.64
C TRP A 77 0.23 3.51 13.24
N MET A 78 0.96 2.64 12.53
CA MET A 78 2.30 2.19 12.95
C MET A 78 3.39 3.23 12.68
N GLU A 79 3.10 4.27 11.91
CA GLU A 79 4.12 5.21 11.40
C GLU A 79 5.26 4.50 10.68
N ARG A 80 4.91 3.50 9.86
CA ARG A 80 5.84 2.68 9.08
C ARG A 80 5.57 2.83 7.58
N ALA A 81 6.62 2.66 6.80
CA ALA A 81 6.53 2.68 5.34
C ALA A 81 6.36 1.25 4.78
N PRO A 82 5.71 1.09 3.61
CA PRO A 82 5.62 -0.23 2.97
C PRO A 82 6.99 -0.87 2.71
N GLU A 83 7.99 -0.07 2.39
CA GLU A 83 9.36 -0.54 2.14
C GLU A 83 9.96 -1.29 3.33
N ASP A 84 9.53 -1.00 4.55
CA ASP A 84 10.00 -1.67 5.77
C ASP A 84 9.68 -3.18 5.78
N PHE A 85 8.73 -3.61 4.95
CA PHE A 85 8.25 -4.99 4.89
C PHE A 85 8.56 -5.67 3.56
N LEU A 86 9.49 -5.14 2.79
CA LEU A 86 9.96 -5.79 1.57
C LEU A 86 11.00 -6.85 1.90
N ALA A 87 10.85 -8.03 1.28
CA ALA A 87 11.79 -9.13 1.38
C ALA A 87 12.48 -9.37 0.05
N GLY A 88 13.80 -9.50 0.07
CA GLY A 88 14.63 -9.66 -1.12
C GLY A 88 15.61 -8.51 -1.29
N GLU A 89 16.07 -8.31 -2.51
CA GLU A 89 16.97 -7.22 -2.87
C GLU A 89 16.19 -5.92 -3.10
N VAL A 90 16.19 -5.05 -2.10
CA VAL A 90 15.45 -3.78 -2.11
C VAL A 90 16.30 -2.67 -2.72
N VAL A 91 15.73 -1.88 -3.62
CA VAL A 91 16.38 -0.66 -4.16
C VAL A 91 16.34 0.43 -3.12
N ASP A 92 17.45 1.16 -2.99
CA ASP A 92 17.44 2.42 -2.26
C ASP A 92 16.65 3.46 -3.08
N VAL A 93 15.52 3.87 -2.54
CA VAL A 93 14.62 4.85 -3.17
C VAL A 93 14.64 6.20 -2.45
N GLY A 94 15.55 6.38 -1.49
CA GLY A 94 15.63 7.58 -0.67
C GLY A 94 14.63 7.55 0.50
N ALA A 95 14.08 8.70 0.85
CA ALA A 95 13.14 8.83 1.96
C ALA A 95 11.83 8.09 1.68
N THR A 96 11.42 7.24 2.61
CA THR A 96 10.23 6.38 2.50
C THR A 96 9.10 6.77 3.44
N ALA A 97 9.31 7.73 4.34
CA ALA A 97 8.29 8.17 5.29
C ALA A 97 6.99 8.56 4.57
N LEU A 98 5.87 8.04 5.05
CA LEU A 98 4.56 8.40 4.53
C LEU A 98 4.23 9.86 4.84
N PRO A 99 3.46 10.54 3.98
CA PRO A 99 3.02 11.90 4.26
C PRO A 99 2.15 11.95 5.51
N ALA A 100 2.23 13.05 6.26
CA ALA A 100 1.34 13.28 7.38
C ALA A 100 -0.08 13.57 6.88
N ALA A 101 -1.08 13.08 7.62
CA ALA A 101 -2.48 13.34 7.33
C ALA A 101 -3.23 13.70 8.62
N GLY A 102 -4.05 14.73 8.55
CA GLY A 102 -4.91 15.15 9.64
C GLY A 102 -6.17 14.27 9.78
N PRO A 103 -7.04 14.59 10.77
CA PRO A 103 -8.27 13.82 11.00
C PRO A 103 -9.32 14.00 9.90
N ASP A 104 -9.14 14.96 9.01
CA ASP A 104 -10.02 15.27 7.88
C ASP A 104 -9.59 14.59 6.56
N ARG A 105 -8.58 13.72 6.62
CA ARG A 105 -8.02 13.04 5.45
C ARG A 105 -7.76 11.57 5.75
N ARG A 106 -7.70 10.77 4.65
CA ARG A 106 -7.14 9.41 4.66
C ARG A 106 -5.92 9.38 3.73
N LEU A 107 -4.99 8.51 4.01
CA LEU A 107 -3.91 8.24 3.06
C LEU A 107 -4.42 7.34 1.95
N ARG A 108 -4.16 7.75 0.71
CA ARG A 108 -4.60 7.02 -0.49
C ARG A 108 -3.44 6.83 -1.47
N TRP A 109 -3.40 5.68 -2.09
CA TRP A 109 -2.55 5.46 -3.25
C TRP A 109 -3.19 6.11 -4.48
N SER A 110 -2.40 6.88 -5.23
CA SER A 110 -2.77 7.35 -6.57
C SER A 110 -2.32 6.31 -7.59
N LEU A 111 -3.14 5.29 -7.81
CA LEU A 111 -2.82 4.19 -8.72
C LEU A 111 -2.78 4.65 -10.17
N ASP A 112 -3.59 5.61 -10.55
CA ASP A 112 -3.57 6.26 -11.86
C ASP A 112 -2.25 7.01 -12.10
N GLU A 113 -1.75 7.71 -11.11
CA GLU A 113 -0.44 8.38 -11.16
C GLU A 113 0.70 7.35 -11.27
N LEU A 114 0.63 6.29 -10.47
CA LEU A 114 1.58 5.17 -10.55
C LEU A 114 1.58 4.57 -11.95
N HIS A 115 0.41 4.32 -12.52
CA HIS A 115 0.27 3.82 -13.89
C HIS A 115 0.85 4.80 -14.92
N ALA A 116 0.60 6.09 -14.78
CA ALA A 116 1.08 7.11 -15.72
C ALA A 116 2.62 7.15 -15.75
N VAL A 117 3.27 7.15 -14.59
CA VAL A 117 4.73 7.13 -14.47
C VAL A 117 5.30 5.82 -15.02
N LEU A 118 4.62 4.70 -14.74
CA LEU A 118 5.01 3.39 -15.27
C LEU A 118 4.94 3.36 -16.80
N ASN A 119 3.87 3.88 -17.38
CA ASN A 119 3.70 3.93 -18.83
C ASN A 119 4.74 4.84 -19.50
N GLU A 120 5.05 5.98 -18.90
CA GLU A 120 6.09 6.89 -19.39
C GLU A 120 7.45 6.18 -19.44
N ARG A 121 7.86 5.55 -18.36
CA ARG A 121 9.12 4.81 -18.31
C ARG A 121 9.14 3.62 -19.27
N ARG A 122 8.01 2.91 -19.40
CA ARG A 122 7.85 1.83 -20.39
C ARG A 122 8.08 2.35 -21.80
N ALA A 123 7.45 3.47 -22.15
CA ALA A 123 7.56 4.07 -23.48
C ALA A 123 9.00 4.57 -23.75
N GLU A 124 9.64 5.20 -22.79
CA GLU A 124 11.05 5.62 -22.89
C GLU A 124 11.99 4.44 -23.19
N ARG A 125 11.72 3.29 -22.59
CA ARG A 125 12.48 2.06 -22.83
C ARG A 125 12.09 1.32 -24.11
N GLY A 126 11.01 1.75 -24.77
CA GLY A 126 10.54 1.12 -26.00
C GLY A 126 10.05 -0.32 -25.83
N ILE A 127 9.61 -0.70 -24.62
CA ILE A 127 9.13 -2.07 -24.34
C ILE A 127 7.59 -2.14 -24.33
N THR A 128 7.08 -3.34 -24.61
CA THR A 128 5.64 -3.60 -24.60
C THR A 128 5.13 -3.83 -23.16
N TRP A 129 3.81 -3.75 -22.98
CA TRP A 129 3.18 -4.13 -21.70
C TRP A 129 3.45 -5.59 -21.34
N ALA A 130 3.51 -6.48 -22.34
CA ALA A 130 3.82 -7.89 -22.13
C ALA A 130 5.26 -8.07 -21.60
N SER A 131 6.23 -7.36 -22.17
CA SER A 131 7.62 -7.40 -21.71
C SER A 131 7.77 -6.81 -20.30
N LEU A 132 7.10 -5.69 -20.05
CA LEU A 132 7.10 -5.06 -18.73
C LEU A 132 6.48 -5.98 -17.66
N ALA A 133 5.36 -6.60 -17.97
CA ALA A 133 4.69 -7.54 -17.07
C ALA A 133 5.60 -8.72 -16.70
N LYS A 134 6.39 -9.21 -17.64
CA LYS A 134 7.43 -10.22 -17.38
C LYS A 134 8.48 -9.73 -16.39
N GLU A 135 8.98 -8.50 -16.56
CA GLU A 135 9.97 -7.93 -15.65
C GLU A 135 9.42 -7.75 -14.24
N ILE A 136 8.14 -7.35 -14.11
CA ILE A 136 7.48 -7.13 -12.82
C ILE A 136 7.00 -8.45 -12.21
N GLY A 137 6.75 -9.47 -13.02
CA GLY A 137 6.27 -10.78 -12.56
C GLY A 137 4.77 -10.84 -12.37
N CYS A 138 4.00 -10.28 -13.31
CA CYS A 138 2.54 -10.30 -13.30
C CYS A 138 1.98 -10.40 -14.73
N THR A 139 0.67 -10.37 -14.87
CA THR A 139 0.02 -10.31 -16.18
C THR A 139 -0.06 -8.86 -16.68
N PRO A 140 -0.04 -8.63 -18.01
CA PRO A 140 -0.21 -7.29 -18.58
C PRO A 140 -1.48 -6.58 -18.11
N ALA A 141 -2.58 -7.30 -18.00
CA ALA A 141 -3.87 -6.77 -17.56
C ALA A 141 -3.81 -6.19 -16.14
N ARG A 142 -3.06 -6.80 -15.24
CA ARG A 142 -2.88 -6.28 -13.87
C ARG A 142 -2.20 -4.91 -13.85
N LEU A 143 -1.28 -4.67 -14.79
CA LEU A 143 -0.60 -3.38 -14.91
C LEU A 143 -1.52 -2.32 -15.54
N THR A 144 -2.17 -2.66 -16.65
CA THR A 144 -3.04 -1.70 -17.35
C THR A 144 -4.28 -1.34 -16.54
N ASN A 145 -4.79 -2.25 -15.72
CA ASN A 145 -5.92 -2.00 -14.83
C ASN A 145 -5.62 -0.99 -13.71
N LEU A 146 -4.37 -0.76 -13.37
CA LEU A 146 -3.99 0.26 -12.37
C LEU A 146 -4.52 1.65 -12.74
N ARG A 147 -4.67 1.95 -14.02
CA ARG A 147 -5.13 3.26 -14.50
C ARG A 147 -6.50 3.65 -13.95
N THR A 148 -7.39 2.68 -13.76
CA THR A 148 -8.78 2.91 -13.35
C THR A 148 -9.15 2.23 -12.03
N ALA A 149 -8.21 1.50 -11.43
CA ALA A 149 -8.46 0.78 -10.19
C ALA A 149 -8.59 1.73 -8.99
N ARG A 150 -9.54 1.44 -8.11
CA ARG A 150 -9.66 2.14 -6.83
C ARG A 150 -8.69 1.59 -5.79
N THR A 151 -8.35 0.32 -5.92
CA THR A 151 -7.38 -0.37 -5.08
C THR A 151 -6.68 -1.45 -5.88
N ALA A 152 -5.53 -1.87 -5.39
CA ALA A 152 -4.74 -2.96 -5.97
C ALA A 152 -4.06 -3.73 -4.84
N ASP A 153 -3.55 -4.90 -5.16
CA ASP A 153 -2.71 -5.65 -4.23
C ASP A 153 -1.43 -4.87 -3.93
N LEU A 154 -1.10 -4.74 -2.65
CA LEU A 154 0.06 -3.97 -2.20
C LEU A 154 1.38 -4.54 -2.72
N ASP A 155 1.52 -5.86 -2.78
CA ASP A 155 2.70 -6.50 -3.34
C ASP A 155 2.94 -6.06 -4.80
N LEU A 156 1.88 -5.99 -5.61
CA LEU A 156 1.98 -5.51 -6.98
C LEU A 156 2.42 -4.04 -7.03
N ALA A 157 1.77 -3.18 -6.27
CA ALA A 157 2.09 -1.75 -6.24
C ALA A 157 3.55 -1.52 -5.79
N MET A 158 4.02 -2.27 -4.82
CA MET A 158 5.40 -2.17 -4.34
C MET A 158 6.41 -2.68 -5.36
N ARG A 159 6.10 -3.77 -6.10
CA ARG A 159 6.97 -4.22 -7.20
C ARG A 159 7.07 -3.17 -8.30
N VAL A 160 5.98 -2.50 -8.63
CA VAL A 160 5.97 -1.40 -9.61
C VAL A 160 6.83 -0.23 -9.10
N ALA A 161 6.64 0.20 -7.86
CA ALA A 161 7.43 1.28 -7.26
C ALA A 161 8.93 0.94 -7.24
N GLN A 162 9.28 -0.29 -6.87
CA GLN A 162 10.66 -0.77 -6.88
C GLN A 162 11.26 -0.85 -8.29
N TRP A 163 10.48 -1.26 -9.29
CA TRP A 163 10.92 -1.25 -10.68
C TRP A 163 11.22 0.18 -11.17
N LEU A 164 10.39 1.15 -10.73
CA LEU A 164 10.58 2.57 -11.03
C LEU A 164 11.74 3.20 -10.24
N GLY A 165 12.21 2.56 -9.18
CA GLY A 165 13.20 3.16 -8.27
C GLY A 165 12.63 4.34 -7.48
N ARG A 166 11.32 4.35 -7.20
CA ARG A 166 10.62 5.42 -6.51
C ARG A 166 10.03 4.91 -5.19
N PRO A 167 10.02 5.74 -4.13
CA PRO A 167 9.37 5.37 -2.88
C PRO A 167 7.85 5.32 -3.06
N ALA A 168 7.18 4.42 -2.35
CA ALA A 168 5.73 4.36 -2.30
C ALA A 168 5.12 5.72 -1.91
N ALA A 169 5.76 6.43 -0.99
CA ALA A 169 5.34 7.76 -0.53
C ALA A 169 5.15 8.77 -1.66
N ALA A 170 5.86 8.62 -2.79
CA ALA A 170 5.68 9.48 -3.96
C ALA A 170 4.28 9.37 -4.59
N PHE A 171 3.58 8.27 -4.33
CA PHE A 171 2.26 7.97 -4.89
C PHE A 171 1.16 7.90 -3.84
N ILE A 172 1.46 8.27 -2.60
CA ILE A 172 0.51 8.23 -1.48
C ILE A 172 0.25 9.65 -1.02
N HIS A 173 -1.02 10.05 -0.97
CA HIS A 173 -1.43 11.40 -0.64
C HIS A 173 -2.58 11.41 0.37
N PRO A 174 -2.65 12.44 1.25
CA PRO A 174 -3.85 12.72 2.01
C PRO A 174 -5.01 13.07 1.10
N ALA A 175 -6.17 12.44 1.28
CA ALA A 175 -7.34 12.61 0.43
C ALA A 175 -8.62 12.72 1.26
N PRO A 176 -9.66 13.45 0.75
CA PRO A 176 -10.92 13.67 1.44
C PRO A 176 -11.96 12.56 1.21
N TRP A 177 -11.52 11.35 0.87
CA TRP A 177 -12.42 10.19 0.67
C TRP A 177 -11.80 8.87 1.13
#